data_9b633ae89700884d9cdcc06224291838
#
_entry.id   9b633ae89700884d9cdcc06224291838
#
_cell.length_a   1.000
_cell.length_b   1.000
_cell.length_c   1.000
_cell.angle_alpha   90.00
_cell.angle_beta   90.00
_cell.angle_gamma   90.00
#
_symmetry.space_group_name_H-M   'P 1'
#
loop_
_entity.id
_entity.type
_entity.pdbx_description
1 polymer ?
#
loop_
_entity_poly.entity_id
_entity_poly.type
_entity_poly.pdbx_seq_one_letter_code
_entity_poly.pdbx_strand_id
1 'polypeptide(L)'
;RWQCSGYLRCTVYYQSDEAGTRLYRTEQKYAFEKTIDLPEGNYLPGAARLWGELEYCNCRSVSEHRIDIRGAYILNAAIGMVEPVEFITNLTGCGVEQWSQQLNGIICAACEERTFTAETPFPLPGEGETVLDITGSFLPGTSSVHTGQLDAAGTLAMQLCSRAAGTEQLTIQTKDVPVTQTLDLPNAAEGDSAVLWGEVLACTLTATKQEEEPLLSITWKLHAELWRPTVYMAVSDAYSTICNMTLEKRTFNQFMPLASVDTTIPVMIEDDLPDANVSILGCFVTIGAPQLTAAEKGDVIQVAGRGTAHLICADDRGELTCYDKIFPWALAETFH
;
A
#
# COMPACT_ATOMS: atom_id res chain seq x y z
N ARG A 1 4.55 -18.46 -15.23
CA ARG A 1 5.23 -18.39 -13.92
C ARG A 1 5.67 -16.97 -13.64
N TRP A 2 5.41 -16.53 -12.43
CA TRP A 2 5.84 -15.23 -11.95
C TRP A 2 6.79 -15.42 -10.77
N GLN A 3 7.94 -14.75 -10.82
CA GLN A 3 8.96 -14.83 -9.78
C GLN A 3 8.92 -13.56 -8.95
N CYS A 4 8.70 -13.70 -7.65
CA CYS A 4 8.67 -12.62 -6.68
C CYS A 4 9.90 -12.75 -5.78
N SER A 5 10.63 -11.67 -5.65
CA SER A 5 11.76 -11.59 -4.74
C SER A 5 11.71 -10.30 -3.91
N GLY A 6 12.22 -10.38 -2.71
CA GLY A 6 12.24 -9.27 -1.80
C GLY A 6 12.92 -9.62 -0.49
N TYR A 7 12.69 -8.82 0.52
CA TYR A 7 13.17 -9.11 1.86
C TYR A 7 12.15 -8.68 2.92
N LEU A 8 12.13 -9.41 4.01
CA LEU A 8 11.44 -9.06 5.24
C LEU A 8 12.41 -8.31 6.14
N ARG A 9 12.03 -7.12 6.55
CA ARG A 9 12.78 -6.33 7.52
C ARG A 9 12.24 -6.64 8.91
N CYS A 10 13.09 -7.19 9.76
CA CYS A 10 12.78 -7.48 11.15
C CYS A 10 13.54 -6.51 12.05
N THR A 11 12.81 -5.69 12.79
CA THR A 11 13.36 -4.75 13.76
C THR A 11 13.09 -5.29 15.16
N VAL A 12 14.13 -5.36 15.98
CA VAL A 12 14.06 -5.84 17.37
C VAL A 12 14.52 -4.74 18.30
N TYR A 13 13.66 -4.41 19.26
CA TYR A 13 14.00 -3.55 20.40
C TYR A 13 14.28 -4.45 21.60
N TYR A 14 15.37 -4.19 22.30
CA TYR A 14 15.80 -5.02 23.43
C TYR A 14 16.53 -4.20 24.49
N GLN A 15 16.52 -4.70 25.71
CA GLN A 15 17.34 -4.19 26.81
C GLN A 15 18.53 -5.14 27.02
N SER A 16 19.62 -4.56 27.53
CA SER A 16 20.80 -5.30 27.98
C SER A 16 20.92 -5.20 29.49
N ASP A 17 21.09 -6.33 30.15
CA ASP A 17 21.28 -6.40 31.61
C ASP A 17 22.52 -5.62 32.10
N GLU A 18 23.55 -5.51 31.25
CA GLU A 18 24.80 -4.79 31.59
C GLU A 18 24.63 -3.26 31.58
N ALA A 19 23.69 -2.75 30.80
CA ALA A 19 23.50 -1.31 30.57
C ALA A 19 22.27 -0.73 31.32
N GLY A 20 21.64 -1.51 32.20
CA GLY A 20 20.44 -1.11 32.90
C GLY A 20 19.22 -1.01 31.96
N THR A 21 18.40 0.02 32.16
CA THR A 21 17.12 0.19 31.43
C THR A 21 17.26 0.69 29.98
N ARG A 22 18.47 0.69 29.43
CA ARG A 22 18.74 1.27 28.12
C ARG A 22 18.16 0.43 26.99
N LEU A 23 17.31 1.05 26.16
CA LEU A 23 16.75 0.44 24.96
C LEU A 23 17.73 0.46 23.79
N TYR A 24 17.89 -0.67 23.17
CA TYR A 24 18.67 -0.88 21.95
C TYR A 24 17.78 -1.32 20.82
N ARG A 25 18.21 -1.06 19.60
CA ARG A 25 17.57 -1.51 18.36
C ARG A 25 18.55 -2.26 17.49
N THR A 26 18.11 -3.37 16.94
CA THR A 26 18.81 -4.06 15.85
C THR A 26 17.86 -4.36 14.71
N GLU A 27 18.38 -4.42 13.50
CA GLU A 27 17.62 -4.72 12.30
C GLU A 27 18.28 -5.87 11.52
N GLN A 28 17.45 -6.79 11.06
CA GLN A 28 17.88 -7.89 10.20
C GLN A 28 16.97 -7.96 8.96
N LYS A 29 17.58 -8.13 7.79
CA LYS A 29 16.86 -8.34 6.53
C LYS A 29 16.97 -9.81 6.12
N TYR A 30 15.80 -10.41 5.85
CA TYR A 30 15.70 -11.79 5.38
C TYR A 30 15.20 -11.79 3.95
N ALA A 31 16.06 -12.18 3.00
CA ALA A 31 15.68 -12.29 1.61
C ALA A 31 14.71 -13.45 1.41
N PHE A 32 13.72 -13.25 0.55
CA PHE A 32 12.86 -14.32 0.07
C PHE A 32 12.78 -14.33 -1.45
N GLU A 33 12.52 -15.50 -1.99
CA GLU A 33 12.24 -15.72 -3.40
C GLU A 33 11.09 -16.73 -3.51
N LYS A 34 10.06 -16.38 -4.25
CA LYS A 34 8.88 -17.23 -4.47
C LYS A 34 8.50 -17.25 -5.95
N THR A 35 8.14 -18.41 -6.43
CA THR A 35 7.56 -18.57 -7.75
C THR A 35 6.07 -18.85 -7.61
N ILE A 36 5.26 -18.09 -8.31
CA ILE A 36 3.80 -18.24 -8.39
C ILE A 36 3.48 -18.82 -9.77
N ASP A 37 2.80 -19.96 -9.80
CA ASP A 37 2.30 -20.51 -11.04
C ASP A 37 1.01 -19.79 -11.41
N LEU A 38 1.03 -19.12 -12.56
CA LEU A 38 -0.11 -18.40 -13.08
C LEU A 38 -0.86 -19.28 -14.10
N PRO A 39 -2.19 -19.16 -14.22
CA PRO A 39 -2.94 -19.74 -15.33
C PRO A 39 -2.36 -19.30 -16.68
N GLU A 40 -2.70 -20.03 -17.75
CA GLU A 40 -2.35 -19.57 -19.10
C GLU A 40 -3.12 -18.29 -19.42
N GLY A 41 -2.43 -17.27 -19.96
CA GLY A 41 -3.04 -15.98 -20.29
C GLY A 41 -2.02 -14.91 -20.65
N ASN A 42 -2.50 -13.80 -21.15
CA ASN A 42 -1.70 -12.62 -21.45
C ASN A 42 -1.75 -11.66 -20.25
N TYR A 43 -0.63 -11.49 -19.60
CA TYR A 43 -0.53 -10.64 -18.42
C TYR A 43 0.03 -9.25 -18.76
N LEU A 44 -0.45 -8.24 -18.06
CA LEU A 44 0.10 -6.89 -18.09
C LEU A 44 1.28 -6.82 -17.11
N PRO A 45 2.53 -6.74 -17.59
CA PRO A 45 3.70 -6.82 -16.70
C PRO A 45 3.75 -5.73 -15.62
N GLY A 46 3.22 -4.55 -15.93
CA GLY A 46 3.22 -3.44 -14.99
C GLY A 46 2.03 -3.42 -14.02
N ALA A 47 0.95 -4.17 -14.30
CA ALA A 47 -0.25 -4.21 -13.46
C ALA A 47 -0.21 -5.35 -12.43
N ALA A 48 0.96 -5.58 -11.85
CA ALA A 48 1.16 -6.57 -10.81
C ALA A 48 1.31 -5.85 -9.46
N ARG A 49 0.43 -6.18 -8.52
CA ARG A 49 0.51 -5.70 -7.13
C ARG A 49 0.89 -6.85 -6.23
N LEU A 50 1.86 -6.59 -5.37
CA LEU A 50 2.31 -7.53 -4.36
C LEU A 50 2.23 -6.85 -3.00
N TRP A 51 1.57 -7.50 -2.04
CA TRP A 51 1.55 -7.02 -0.66
C TRP A 51 1.60 -8.20 0.29
N GLY A 52 1.94 -7.92 1.52
CA GLY A 52 2.09 -8.99 2.49
C GLY A 52 1.47 -8.66 3.83
N GLU A 53 1.15 -9.72 4.55
CA GLU A 53 0.55 -9.67 5.86
C GLU A 53 1.32 -10.54 6.82
N LEU A 54 1.55 -10.03 8.02
CA LEU A 54 2.13 -10.81 9.09
C LEU A 54 1.04 -11.73 9.68
N GLU A 55 1.20 -13.03 9.53
CA GLU A 55 0.28 -14.00 10.13
C GLU A 55 0.55 -14.14 11.63
N TYR A 56 1.81 -14.33 11.99
CA TYR A 56 2.27 -14.29 13.38
C TYR A 56 3.77 -14.03 13.45
N CYS A 57 4.21 -13.47 14.56
CA CYS A 57 5.61 -13.32 14.90
C CYS A 57 5.82 -13.59 16.39
N ASN A 58 6.71 -14.52 16.71
CA ASN A 58 7.12 -14.84 18.06
C ASN A 58 8.62 -14.56 18.22
N CYS A 59 8.98 -13.85 19.26
CA CYS A 59 10.35 -13.55 19.61
C CYS A 59 10.64 -14.09 21.02
N ARG A 60 11.78 -14.74 21.18
CA ARG A 60 12.23 -15.20 22.50
C ARG A 60 13.74 -15.06 22.64
N SER A 61 14.19 -14.69 23.80
CA SER A 61 15.59 -14.80 24.18
C SER A 61 15.93 -16.28 24.42
N VAL A 62 17.03 -16.73 23.82
CA VAL A 62 17.55 -18.10 23.97
C VAL A 62 18.79 -18.09 24.87
N SER A 63 19.58 -17.01 24.84
CA SER A 63 20.73 -16.76 25.69
C SER A 63 20.99 -15.25 25.75
N GLU A 64 21.95 -14.83 26.57
CA GLU A 64 22.34 -13.41 26.74
C GLU A 64 22.62 -12.68 25.41
N HIS A 65 23.02 -13.40 24.36
CA HIS A 65 23.41 -12.82 23.07
C HIS A 65 22.61 -13.41 21.89
N ARG A 66 21.52 -14.14 22.15
CA ARG A 66 20.76 -14.80 21.09
C ARG A 66 19.28 -14.67 21.27
N ILE A 67 18.65 -14.15 20.24
CA ILE A 67 17.20 -14.04 20.09
C ILE A 67 16.78 -14.95 18.93
N ASP A 68 15.80 -15.82 19.16
CA ASP A 68 15.12 -16.58 18.11
C ASP A 68 13.83 -15.85 17.73
N ILE A 69 13.68 -15.59 16.45
CA ILE A 69 12.45 -15.00 15.87
C ILE A 69 11.84 -16.05 14.94
N ARG A 70 10.56 -16.33 15.13
CA ARG A 70 9.79 -17.24 14.30
C ARG A 70 8.49 -16.58 13.91
N GLY A 71 8.16 -16.63 12.63
CA GLY A 71 6.93 -16.05 12.13
C GLY A 71 6.52 -16.66 10.81
N ALA A 72 5.29 -16.35 10.41
CA ALA A 72 4.77 -16.61 9.08
C ALA A 72 4.27 -15.32 8.47
N TYR A 73 4.52 -15.18 7.19
CA TYR A 73 4.15 -14.03 6.39
C TYR A 73 3.39 -14.49 5.15
N ILE A 74 2.20 -13.96 4.95
CA ILE A 74 1.36 -14.25 3.80
C ILE A 74 1.69 -13.24 2.72
N LEU A 75 2.04 -13.73 1.54
CA LEU A 75 2.28 -12.91 0.36
C LEU A 75 1.07 -12.99 -0.55
N ASN A 76 0.41 -11.87 -0.74
CA ASN A 76 -0.73 -11.71 -1.62
C ASN A 76 -0.29 -11.06 -2.93
N ALA A 77 -0.90 -11.48 -4.04
CA ALA A 77 -0.62 -10.92 -5.35
C ALA A 77 -1.91 -10.70 -6.15
N ALA A 78 -2.00 -9.58 -6.83
CA ALA A 78 -2.99 -9.31 -7.85
C ALA A 78 -2.26 -8.98 -9.15
N ILE A 79 -2.67 -9.62 -10.24
CA ILE A 79 -2.01 -9.47 -11.54
C ILE A 79 -3.07 -9.18 -12.59
N GLY A 80 -2.90 -8.08 -13.34
CA GLY A 80 -3.76 -7.75 -14.47
C GLY A 80 -3.56 -8.74 -15.62
N MET A 81 -4.67 -9.27 -16.14
CA MET A 81 -4.69 -10.13 -17.33
C MET A 81 -5.46 -9.43 -18.43
N VAL A 82 -4.91 -9.46 -19.65
CA VAL A 82 -5.56 -8.97 -20.86
C VAL A 82 -6.11 -10.14 -21.64
N GLU A 83 -7.39 -10.12 -21.88
CA GLU A 83 -8.06 -11.08 -22.75
C GLU A 83 -8.54 -10.36 -24.02
N PRO A 84 -8.07 -10.77 -25.21
CA PRO A 84 -8.57 -10.22 -26.46
C PRO A 84 -10.02 -10.67 -26.68
N VAL A 85 -10.91 -9.69 -26.85
CA VAL A 85 -12.32 -9.94 -27.16
C VAL A 85 -12.59 -9.51 -28.59
N GLU A 86 -13.06 -10.44 -29.39
CA GLU A 86 -13.50 -10.17 -30.76
C GLU A 86 -15.02 -10.08 -30.83
N PHE A 87 -15.51 -9.02 -31.46
CA PHE A 87 -16.94 -8.83 -31.68
C PHE A 87 -17.21 -8.19 -33.05
N ILE A 88 -18.40 -8.45 -33.58
CA ILE A 88 -18.80 -7.91 -34.86
C ILE A 88 -19.32 -6.49 -34.67
N THR A 89 -18.74 -5.53 -35.39
CA THR A 89 -19.15 -4.11 -35.34
C THR A 89 -20.18 -3.77 -36.43
N ASN A 90 -20.16 -4.50 -37.57
CA ASN A 90 -21.06 -4.30 -38.67
C ASN A 90 -21.18 -5.54 -39.53
N LEU A 91 -22.36 -5.79 -40.09
CA LEU A 91 -22.64 -6.82 -41.08
C LEU A 91 -23.03 -6.17 -42.40
N THR A 92 -22.44 -6.65 -43.48
CA THR A 92 -22.75 -6.17 -44.83
C THR A 92 -23.32 -7.30 -45.67
N GLY A 93 -24.36 -7.00 -46.42
CA GLY A 93 -24.97 -7.97 -47.31
C GLY A 93 -26.39 -7.55 -47.76
N CYS A 94 -26.91 -8.19 -48.77
CA CYS A 94 -28.28 -7.94 -49.21
C CYS A 94 -29.29 -8.51 -48.21
N GLY A 95 -30.27 -7.72 -47.83
CA GLY A 95 -31.37 -8.14 -46.95
C GLY A 95 -30.93 -8.48 -45.52
N VAL A 96 -29.81 -7.93 -45.06
CA VAL A 96 -29.36 -8.03 -43.68
C VAL A 96 -29.85 -6.83 -42.91
N GLU A 97 -30.53 -7.10 -41.81
CA GLU A 97 -30.86 -6.12 -40.78
C GLU A 97 -30.15 -6.49 -39.48
N GLN A 98 -29.64 -5.48 -38.79
CA GLN A 98 -28.87 -5.67 -37.57
C GLN A 98 -29.28 -4.71 -36.46
N TRP A 99 -29.18 -5.18 -35.22
CA TRP A 99 -29.26 -4.35 -34.03
C TRP A 99 -27.88 -4.27 -33.41
N SER A 100 -27.53 -3.06 -32.97
CA SER A 100 -26.26 -2.81 -32.31
C SER A 100 -26.54 -2.38 -30.86
N GLN A 101 -25.63 -2.78 -29.97
CA GLN A 101 -25.62 -2.33 -28.58
C GLN A 101 -24.28 -1.70 -28.25
N GLN A 102 -24.31 -0.78 -27.32
CA GLN A 102 -23.14 -0.15 -26.77
C GLN A 102 -22.49 -1.11 -25.74
N LEU A 103 -21.22 -1.38 -25.91
CA LEU A 103 -20.37 -2.09 -24.96
C LEU A 103 -19.46 -1.07 -24.30
N ASN A 104 -19.58 -0.91 -23.00
CA ASN A 104 -18.66 -0.11 -22.22
C ASN A 104 -17.51 -1.00 -21.77
N GLY A 105 -16.30 -0.54 -21.98
CA GLY A 105 -15.08 -1.23 -21.63
C GLY A 105 -14.11 -0.31 -20.92
N ILE A 106 -13.05 -0.88 -20.41
CA ILE A 106 -11.92 -0.15 -19.85
C ILE A 106 -10.62 -0.83 -20.27
N ILE A 107 -9.64 -0.02 -20.62
CA ILE A 107 -8.30 -0.50 -20.94
C ILE A 107 -7.28 0.13 -20.00
N CYS A 108 -6.25 -0.63 -19.64
CA CYS A 108 -5.06 -0.09 -19.00
C CYS A 108 -4.22 0.64 -20.05
N ALA A 109 -4.23 1.96 -20.02
CA ALA A 109 -3.52 2.81 -20.96
C ALA A 109 -2.02 2.89 -20.66
N ALA A 110 -1.66 2.88 -19.39
CA ALA A 110 -0.28 2.85 -18.92
C ALA A 110 -0.19 2.23 -17.53
N CYS A 111 0.97 1.65 -17.25
CA CYS A 111 1.33 1.18 -15.93
C CYS A 111 2.82 1.41 -15.74
N GLU A 112 3.19 2.21 -14.74
CA GLU A 112 4.56 2.67 -14.55
C GLU A 112 4.94 2.62 -13.08
N GLU A 113 6.22 2.34 -12.84
CA GLU A 113 6.83 2.33 -11.52
C GLU A 113 8.10 3.18 -11.56
N ARG A 114 8.22 4.17 -10.67
CA ARG A 114 9.43 5.00 -10.58
C ARG A 114 9.85 5.25 -9.16
N THR A 115 11.16 5.29 -8.96
CA THR A 115 11.79 5.61 -7.68
C THR A 115 12.26 7.06 -7.67
N PHE A 116 11.98 7.74 -6.56
CA PHE A 116 12.31 9.14 -6.32
C PHE A 116 13.04 9.31 -5.01
N THR A 117 13.67 10.44 -4.84
CA THR A 117 14.26 10.89 -3.58
C THR A 117 13.67 12.23 -3.19
N ALA A 118 13.26 12.36 -1.93
CA ALA A 118 12.85 13.62 -1.33
C ALA A 118 13.77 13.93 -0.15
N GLU A 119 14.07 15.20 0.04
CA GLU A 119 14.90 15.66 1.16
C GLU A 119 14.16 16.74 1.94
N THR A 120 14.24 16.66 3.27
CA THR A 120 13.59 17.63 4.16
C THR A 120 14.40 17.79 5.44
N PRO A 121 14.55 19.01 5.98
CA PRO A 121 15.06 19.19 7.33
C PRO A 121 14.18 18.43 8.33
N PHE A 122 14.79 17.77 9.29
CA PHE A 122 14.07 17.04 10.34
C PHE A 122 14.70 17.34 11.69
N PRO A 123 14.21 18.37 12.40
CA PRO A 123 14.78 18.77 13.68
C PRO A 123 14.63 17.66 14.72
N LEU A 124 15.68 17.33 15.40
CA LEU A 124 15.63 16.45 16.55
C LEU A 124 15.16 17.22 17.79
N PRO A 125 14.37 16.60 18.70
CA PRO A 125 13.78 17.31 19.84
C PRO A 125 14.81 17.84 20.86
N GLY A 126 16.02 17.28 20.88
CA GLY A 126 17.05 17.69 21.85
C GLY A 126 18.47 17.37 21.41
N GLU A 127 19.43 18.03 22.04
CA GLU A 127 20.85 17.73 21.85
C GLU A 127 21.19 16.33 22.42
N GLY A 128 21.93 15.56 21.65
CA GLY A 128 22.39 14.22 22.05
C GLY A 128 21.34 13.11 21.96
N GLU A 129 20.19 13.37 21.31
CA GLU A 129 19.23 12.33 21.02
C GLU A 129 19.79 11.25 20.10
N THR A 130 19.41 10.01 20.36
CA THR A 130 19.76 8.87 19.54
C THR A 130 18.54 8.45 18.73
N VAL A 131 18.63 8.58 17.41
CA VAL A 131 17.58 8.06 16.52
C VAL A 131 17.63 6.53 16.52
N LEU A 132 16.51 5.91 16.82
CA LEU A 132 16.36 4.46 16.86
C LEU A 132 15.77 3.95 15.56
N ASP A 133 14.73 4.57 15.05
CA ASP A 133 14.06 4.15 13.82
C ASP A 133 13.44 5.31 13.06
N ILE A 134 13.35 5.15 11.74
CA ILE A 134 12.63 6.06 10.85
C ILE A 134 11.78 5.20 9.92
N THR A 135 10.49 5.43 9.95
CA THR A 135 9.53 4.75 9.08
C THR A 135 8.71 5.79 8.33
N GLY A 136 8.09 5.37 7.24
CA GLY A 136 7.23 6.25 6.47
C GLY A 136 6.31 5.48 5.56
N SER A 137 5.24 6.15 5.16
CA SER A 137 4.27 5.66 4.18
C SER A 137 3.95 6.77 3.18
N PHE A 138 3.63 6.39 1.95
CA PHE A 138 3.12 7.30 0.95
C PHE A 138 1.59 7.33 1.05
N LEU A 139 1.06 8.54 1.16
CA LEU A 139 -0.36 8.82 1.11
C LEU A 139 -0.64 9.49 -0.24
N PRO A 140 -1.38 8.86 -1.16
CA PRO A 140 -1.74 9.47 -2.42
C PRO A 140 -2.62 10.70 -2.20
N GLY A 141 -2.44 11.70 -3.03
CA GLY A 141 -3.21 12.93 -3.06
C GLY A 141 -3.90 13.11 -4.40
N THR A 142 -3.80 14.30 -4.96
CA THR A 142 -4.43 14.63 -6.25
C THR A 142 -3.57 14.16 -7.41
N SER A 143 -4.22 13.77 -8.51
CA SER A 143 -3.56 13.47 -9.78
C SER A 143 -4.24 14.19 -10.93
N SER A 144 -3.47 14.54 -11.97
CA SER A 144 -3.96 15.14 -13.21
C SER A 144 -3.32 14.45 -14.40
N VAL A 145 -4.16 13.91 -15.29
CA VAL A 145 -3.69 13.25 -16.51
C VAL A 145 -3.78 14.20 -17.68
N HIS A 146 -2.68 14.35 -18.38
CA HIS A 146 -2.55 15.13 -19.60
C HIS A 146 -2.09 14.23 -20.75
N THR A 147 -2.16 14.73 -21.98
CA THR A 147 -1.64 13.97 -23.12
C THR A 147 -0.14 13.71 -22.97
N GLY A 148 0.22 12.44 -22.82
CA GLY A 148 1.61 12.00 -22.66
C GLY A 148 2.20 12.12 -21.26
N GLN A 149 1.41 12.56 -20.25
CA GLN A 149 1.94 12.92 -18.95
C GLN A 149 0.94 12.68 -17.82
N LEU A 150 1.45 12.34 -16.65
CA LEU A 150 0.71 12.27 -15.39
C LEU A 150 1.41 13.13 -14.33
N ASP A 151 0.70 14.10 -13.79
CA ASP A 151 1.12 14.81 -12.58
C ASP A 151 0.49 14.16 -11.37
N ALA A 152 1.31 13.73 -10.43
CA ALA A 152 0.92 13.04 -9.21
C ALA A 152 1.43 13.79 -7.98
N ALA A 153 0.52 14.13 -7.07
CA ALA A 153 0.85 14.71 -5.78
C ALA A 153 0.49 13.74 -4.65
N GLY A 154 1.19 13.86 -3.53
CA GLY A 154 0.94 13.06 -2.35
C GLY A 154 1.73 13.56 -1.15
N THR A 155 1.71 12.80 -0.09
CA THR A 155 2.43 13.10 1.14
C THR A 155 3.20 11.87 1.61
N LEU A 156 4.47 12.06 1.94
CA LEU A 156 5.24 11.08 2.68
C LEU A 156 5.01 11.34 4.18
N ALA A 157 4.19 10.52 4.82
CA ALA A 157 3.95 10.58 6.26
C ALA A 157 5.09 9.85 6.97
N MET A 158 6.00 10.63 7.57
CA MET A 158 7.20 10.13 8.21
C MET A 158 7.03 10.06 9.72
N GLN A 159 7.57 9.01 10.32
CA GLN A 159 7.64 8.82 11.76
C GLN A 159 9.09 8.53 12.16
N LEU A 160 9.59 9.29 13.11
CA LEU A 160 10.90 9.12 13.70
C LEU A 160 10.74 8.72 15.17
N CYS A 161 11.38 7.62 15.55
CA CYS A 161 11.50 7.20 16.93
C CYS A 161 12.91 7.50 17.41
N SER A 162 13.03 8.31 18.46
CA SER A 162 14.31 8.66 19.09
C SER A 162 14.26 8.40 20.60
N ARG A 163 15.44 8.34 21.19
CA ARG A 163 15.64 8.25 22.62
C ARG A 163 16.31 9.53 23.11
N ALA A 164 15.71 10.18 24.10
CA ALA A 164 16.24 11.40 24.68
C ALA A 164 17.59 11.15 25.38
N ALA A 165 18.48 12.13 25.30
CA ALA A 165 19.79 12.06 25.96
C ALA A 165 19.65 11.97 27.48
N GLY A 166 20.32 10.99 28.09
CA GLY A 166 20.34 10.81 29.55
C GLY A 166 19.06 10.27 30.17
N THR A 167 18.06 9.94 29.36
CA THR A 167 16.84 9.26 29.79
C THR A 167 16.57 8.06 28.90
N GLU A 168 15.74 7.14 29.34
CA GLU A 168 15.29 6.00 28.50
C GLU A 168 13.96 6.29 27.81
N GLN A 169 13.45 7.51 27.95
CA GLN A 169 12.20 7.90 27.34
C GLN A 169 12.32 7.93 25.82
N LEU A 170 11.39 7.26 25.16
CA LEU A 170 11.21 7.32 23.72
C LEU A 170 10.38 8.55 23.35
N THR A 171 10.78 9.17 22.27
CA THR A 171 10.04 10.25 21.64
C THR A 171 9.67 9.85 20.22
N ILE A 172 8.40 9.97 19.89
CA ILE A 172 7.91 9.74 18.54
C ILE A 172 7.54 11.08 17.93
N GLN A 173 8.18 11.41 16.82
CA GLN A 173 7.87 12.59 16.03
C GLN A 173 7.29 12.19 14.69
N THR A 174 6.32 12.93 14.21
CA THR A 174 5.73 12.76 12.89
C THR A 174 5.98 13.99 12.05
N LYS A 175 6.18 13.79 10.74
CA LYS A 175 6.31 14.87 9.78
C LYS A 175 5.73 14.47 8.44
N ASP A 176 4.87 15.32 7.93
CA ASP A 176 4.31 15.20 6.60
C ASP A 176 5.20 15.95 5.61
N VAL A 177 5.66 15.24 4.58
CA VAL A 177 6.51 15.79 3.51
C VAL A 177 5.70 15.75 2.20
N PRO A 178 5.18 16.90 1.74
CA PRO A 178 4.46 16.95 0.48
C PRO A 178 5.41 16.65 -0.68
N VAL A 179 4.95 15.86 -1.62
CA VAL A 179 5.69 15.49 -2.83
C VAL A 179 4.82 15.66 -4.06
N THR A 180 5.44 16.09 -5.15
CA THR A 180 4.80 16.19 -6.45
C THR A 180 5.76 15.63 -7.48
N GLN A 181 5.26 14.76 -8.36
CA GLN A 181 6.05 14.14 -9.41
C GLN A 181 5.31 14.17 -10.73
N THR A 182 6.07 14.38 -11.79
CA THR A 182 5.58 14.27 -13.16
C THR A 182 6.15 13.01 -13.79
N LEU A 183 5.26 12.17 -14.33
CA LEU A 183 5.61 10.96 -15.06
C LEU A 183 5.33 11.14 -16.54
N ASP A 184 6.34 10.90 -17.38
CA ASP A 184 6.15 10.85 -18.83
C ASP A 184 5.52 9.50 -19.20
N LEU A 185 4.28 9.52 -19.65
CA LEU A 185 3.49 8.36 -20.02
C LEU A 185 2.95 8.54 -21.44
N PRO A 186 3.67 8.10 -22.46
CA PRO A 186 3.36 8.41 -23.86
C PRO A 186 1.93 8.02 -24.30
N ASN A 187 1.33 7.04 -23.64
CA ASN A 187 -0.02 6.56 -23.93
C ASN A 187 -1.11 7.28 -23.12
N ALA A 188 -0.74 8.18 -22.20
CA ALA A 188 -1.70 8.92 -21.40
C ALA A 188 -2.52 9.88 -22.27
N ALA A 189 -3.81 10.01 -21.98
CA ALA A 189 -4.71 10.95 -22.62
C ALA A 189 -5.63 11.62 -21.59
N GLU A 190 -6.10 12.81 -21.92
CA GLU A 190 -7.11 13.48 -21.11
C GLU A 190 -8.35 12.61 -20.96
N GLY A 191 -8.87 12.50 -19.74
CA GLY A 191 -10.00 11.63 -19.41
C GLY A 191 -9.61 10.22 -18.92
N ASP A 192 -8.34 9.86 -18.94
CA ASP A 192 -7.86 8.67 -18.26
C ASP A 192 -7.94 8.87 -16.73
N SER A 193 -8.30 7.83 -16.00
CA SER A 193 -8.32 7.83 -14.55
C SER A 193 -7.01 7.25 -14.01
N ALA A 194 -6.39 7.95 -13.07
CA ALA A 194 -5.16 7.48 -12.44
C ALA A 194 -5.45 6.78 -11.10
N VAL A 195 -4.78 5.65 -10.87
CA VAL A 195 -4.71 4.98 -9.57
C VAL A 195 -3.26 5.02 -9.11
N LEU A 196 -3.02 5.62 -7.95
CA LEU A 196 -1.69 5.85 -7.39
C LEU A 196 -1.52 5.06 -6.09
N TRP A 197 -0.35 4.48 -5.90
CA TRP A 197 0.11 3.99 -4.60
C TRP A 197 1.62 4.08 -4.54
N GLY A 198 2.18 3.97 -3.35
CA GLY A 198 3.63 4.06 -3.21
C GLY A 198 4.13 3.45 -1.92
N GLU A 199 5.44 3.30 -1.87
CA GLU A 199 6.14 2.74 -0.72
C GLU A 199 7.42 3.52 -0.42
N VAL A 200 7.74 3.65 0.86
CA VAL A 200 9.02 4.19 1.32
C VAL A 200 10.02 3.05 1.40
N LEU A 201 11.09 3.15 0.60
CA LEU A 201 12.10 2.11 0.48
C LEU A 201 13.23 2.26 1.51
N ALA A 202 13.67 3.51 1.73
CA ALA A 202 14.76 3.79 2.64
C ALA A 202 14.67 5.23 3.18
N CYS A 203 15.14 5.40 4.41
CA CYS A 203 15.28 6.69 5.06
C CYS A 203 16.68 6.82 5.64
N THR A 204 17.33 7.94 5.44
CA THR A 204 18.64 8.23 5.98
C THR A 204 18.64 9.63 6.57
N LEU A 205 18.99 9.75 7.84
CA LEU A 205 19.18 11.03 8.50
C LEU A 205 20.67 11.34 8.52
N THR A 206 21.04 12.46 7.91
CA THR A 206 22.42 12.92 7.85
C THR A 206 22.58 14.13 8.77
N ALA A 207 23.47 14.01 9.76
CA ALA A 207 23.85 15.16 10.57
C ALA A 207 24.61 16.15 9.69
N THR A 208 24.10 17.36 9.60
CA THR A 208 24.78 18.50 8.99
C THR A 208 25.75 19.15 10.00
N LYS A 209 26.54 20.09 9.56
CA LYS A 209 27.51 20.80 10.43
C LYS A 209 26.79 21.46 11.59
N GLN A 210 27.48 21.66 12.69
CA GLN A 210 27.04 22.02 14.05
C GLN A 210 25.93 23.09 14.25
N GLU A 211 25.41 23.72 13.21
CA GLU A 211 24.37 24.78 13.30
C GLU A 211 23.17 24.52 12.35
N GLU A 212 23.17 23.42 11.60
CA GLU A 212 22.09 23.15 10.65
C GLU A 212 21.25 21.94 11.13
N GLU A 213 19.94 22.00 10.92
CA GLU A 213 19.04 20.89 11.20
C GLU A 213 19.44 19.63 10.41
N PRO A 214 19.38 18.44 11.02
CA PRO A 214 19.61 17.19 10.29
C PRO A 214 18.72 17.08 9.06
N LEU A 215 19.30 16.58 7.97
CA LEU A 215 18.60 16.38 6.71
C LEU A 215 18.12 14.93 6.61
N LEU A 216 16.81 14.75 6.48
CA LEU A 216 16.18 13.46 6.19
C LEU A 216 16.08 13.29 4.68
N SER A 217 16.79 12.29 4.15
CA SER A 217 16.69 11.83 2.77
C SER A 217 15.81 10.59 2.72
N ILE A 218 14.77 10.63 1.88
CA ILE A 218 13.74 9.60 1.76
C ILE A 218 13.76 9.08 0.34
N THR A 219 14.07 7.80 0.18
CA THR A 219 13.93 7.10 -1.10
C THR A 219 12.57 6.38 -1.11
N TRP A 220 11.76 6.69 -2.08
CA TRP A 220 10.41 6.15 -2.19
C TRP A 220 10.06 5.80 -3.63
N LYS A 221 9.10 4.92 -3.81
CA LYS A 221 8.64 4.44 -5.09
C LYS A 221 7.18 4.83 -5.28
N LEU A 222 6.86 5.33 -6.47
CA LEU A 222 5.50 5.60 -6.91
C LEU A 222 5.12 4.59 -8.00
N HIS A 223 3.95 4.00 -7.83
CA HIS A 223 3.27 3.19 -8.84
C HIS A 223 2.08 3.97 -9.36
N ALA A 224 1.90 3.96 -10.67
CA ALA A 224 0.80 4.63 -11.34
C ALA A 224 0.17 3.72 -12.38
N GLU A 225 -1.14 3.54 -12.33
CA GLU A 225 -1.94 2.89 -13.36
C GLU A 225 -2.89 3.90 -13.97
N LEU A 226 -2.95 3.97 -15.30
CA LEU A 226 -3.91 4.77 -16.03
C LEU A 226 -4.96 3.86 -16.68
N TRP A 227 -6.21 4.17 -16.40
CA TRP A 227 -7.36 3.43 -16.89
C TRP A 227 -8.21 4.32 -17.78
N ARG A 228 -8.41 3.88 -19.05
CA ARG A 228 -9.17 4.58 -20.06
C ARG A 228 -10.52 3.92 -20.28
N PRO A 229 -11.64 4.63 -20.02
CA PRO A 229 -12.95 4.15 -20.42
C PRO A 229 -13.02 4.11 -21.95
N THR A 230 -13.58 3.05 -22.49
CA THR A 230 -13.77 2.84 -23.92
C THR A 230 -15.21 2.46 -24.21
N VAL A 231 -15.67 2.87 -25.36
CA VAL A 231 -17.04 2.58 -25.83
C VAL A 231 -16.98 1.97 -27.21
N TYR A 232 -17.60 0.81 -27.35
CA TYR A 232 -17.67 0.10 -28.61
C TYR A 232 -19.13 -0.12 -29.00
N MET A 233 -19.41 -0.11 -30.30
CA MET A 233 -20.69 -0.54 -30.82
C MET A 233 -20.55 -1.95 -31.38
N ALA A 234 -21.28 -2.90 -30.85
CA ALA A 234 -21.26 -4.28 -31.28
C ALA A 234 -22.63 -4.71 -31.78
N VAL A 235 -22.65 -5.57 -32.80
CA VAL A 235 -23.89 -6.18 -33.27
C VAL A 235 -24.38 -7.16 -32.20
N SER A 236 -25.57 -6.89 -31.67
CA SER A 236 -26.21 -7.71 -30.64
C SER A 236 -27.14 -8.78 -31.22
N ASP A 237 -27.72 -8.48 -32.39
CA ASP A 237 -28.58 -9.41 -33.13
C ASP A 237 -28.64 -9.03 -34.61
N ALA A 238 -28.93 -9.98 -35.45
CA ALA A 238 -29.10 -9.74 -36.86
C ALA A 238 -29.99 -10.83 -37.50
N TYR A 239 -30.69 -10.48 -38.58
CA TYR A 239 -31.37 -11.43 -39.39
C TYR A 239 -31.24 -11.07 -40.88
N SER A 240 -31.50 -12.06 -41.75
CA SER A 240 -31.57 -11.82 -43.19
C SER A 240 -32.89 -12.37 -43.73
N THR A 241 -33.48 -11.62 -44.65
CA THR A 241 -34.68 -12.03 -45.36
C THR A 241 -34.41 -12.93 -46.59
N ILE A 242 -33.10 -13.04 -46.93
CA ILE A 242 -32.69 -13.71 -48.18
C ILE A 242 -31.90 -14.99 -47.88
N CYS A 243 -31.17 -15.06 -46.78
CA CYS A 243 -30.35 -16.23 -46.43
C CYS A 243 -30.56 -16.65 -44.97
N ASN A 244 -30.31 -17.91 -44.68
CA ASN A 244 -30.31 -18.39 -43.30
C ASN A 244 -29.04 -17.89 -42.61
N MET A 245 -29.22 -17.30 -41.44
CA MET A 245 -28.13 -16.83 -40.58
C MET A 245 -28.14 -17.60 -39.25
N THR A 246 -26.95 -17.94 -38.80
CA THR A 246 -26.75 -18.46 -37.44
C THR A 246 -25.86 -17.51 -36.69
N LEU A 247 -26.30 -17.08 -35.53
CA LEU A 247 -25.55 -16.16 -34.64
C LEU A 247 -25.06 -16.94 -33.43
N GLU A 248 -23.77 -16.84 -33.17
CA GLU A 248 -23.18 -17.29 -31.93
C GLU A 248 -23.06 -16.08 -30.99
N LYS A 249 -23.79 -16.10 -29.86
CA LYS A 249 -23.73 -15.06 -28.82
C LYS A 249 -22.80 -15.51 -27.72
N ARG A 250 -21.87 -14.67 -27.38
CA ARG A 250 -20.93 -14.87 -26.25
C ARG A 250 -21.12 -13.81 -25.20
N THR A 251 -21.11 -14.22 -23.94
CA THR A 251 -21.09 -13.32 -22.80
C THR A 251 -19.69 -13.36 -22.21
N PHE A 252 -19.14 -12.19 -21.96
CA PHE A 252 -17.88 -12.05 -21.26
C PHE A 252 -18.05 -11.09 -20.08
N ASN A 253 -17.30 -11.33 -19.02
CA ASN A 253 -17.25 -10.48 -17.85
C ASN A 253 -15.96 -9.65 -17.93
N GLN A 254 -16.10 -8.36 -17.68
CA GLN A 254 -14.99 -7.45 -17.64
C GLN A 254 -14.89 -6.85 -16.22
N PHE A 255 -13.67 -6.80 -15.70
CA PHE A 255 -13.39 -6.03 -14.51
C PHE A 255 -13.32 -4.54 -14.87
N MET A 256 -14.11 -3.72 -14.18
CA MET A 256 -14.07 -2.27 -14.30
C MET A 256 -13.78 -1.65 -12.94
N PRO A 257 -12.71 -0.84 -12.77
CA PRO A 257 -12.59 -0.01 -11.59
C PRO A 257 -13.73 1.01 -11.59
N LEU A 258 -14.57 0.98 -10.56
CA LEU A 258 -15.73 1.87 -10.41
C LEU A 258 -15.31 3.23 -9.88
N ALA A 259 -14.47 3.24 -8.87
CA ALA A 259 -13.98 4.45 -8.21
C ALA A 259 -12.71 4.16 -7.43
N SER A 260 -11.94 5.20 -7.16
CA SER A 260 -10.85 5.20 -6.19
C SER A 260 -11.20 6.22 -5.12
N VAL A 261 -11.16 5.82 -3.86
CA VAL A 261 -11.41 6.70 -2.71
C VAL A 261 -10.23 6.63 -1.78
N ASP A 262 -9.61 7.79 -1.56
CA ASP A 262 -8.57 7.97 -0.58
C ASP A 262 -9.17 8.65 0.65
N THR A 263 -9.13 7.97 1.79
CA THR A 263 -9.72 8.50 3.02
C THR A 263 -8.87 8.17 4.23
N THR A 264 -8.95 9.03 5.23
CA THR A 264 -8.31 8.82 6.53
C THR A 264 -9.37 8.50 7.56
N ILE A 265 -9.22 7.37 8.24
CA ILE A 265 -10.12 6.95 9.30
C ILE A 265 -9.46 7.26 10.64
N PRO A 266 -9.97 8.21 11.42
CA PRO A 266 -9.50 8.42 12.78
C PRO A 266 -9.95 7.25 13.67
N VAL A 267 -9.02 6.61 14.34
CA VAL A 267 -9.30 5.55 15.30
C VAL A 267 -8.85 6.01 16.67
N MET A 268 -9.77 6.03 17.63
CA MET A 268 -9.47 6.29 19.03
C MET A 268 -9.56 4.98 19.80
N ILE A 269 -8.52 4.66 20.55
CA ILE A 269 -8.46 3.45 21.38
C ILE A 269 -8.29 3.94 22.82
N GLU A 270 -9.28 3.64 23.64
CA GLU A 270 -9.22 3.86 25.08
C GLU A 270 -9.20 2.51 25.77
N ASP A 271 -8.20 2.25 26.59
CA ASP A 271 -8.10 1.02 27.36
C ASP A 271 -7.27 1.22 28.62
N ASP A 272 -7.59 0.47 29.64
CA ASP A 272 -6.82 0.44 30.88
C ASP A 272 -5.62 -0.49 30.71
N LEU A 273 -4.44 -0.02 31.07
CA LEU A 273 -3.25 -0.87 31.13
C LEU A 273 -3.39 -1.85 32.30
N PRO A 274 -2.93 -3.11 32.13
CA PRO A 274 -3.05 -4.12 33.17
C PRO A 274 -2.37 -3.76 34.48
N ASP A 275 -1.37 -2.89 34.43
CA ASP A 275 -0.61 -2.42 35.57
C ASP A 275 -0.64 -0.89 35.65
N ALA A 276 -1.05 -0.34 36.79
CA ALA A 276 -1.21 1.09 36.99
C ALA A 276 0.15 1.86 37.10
N ASN A 277 1.26 1.14 37.26
CA ASN A 277 2.58 1.70 37.52
C ASN A 277 3.50 1.62 36.29
N VAL A 278 2.95 1.49 35.08
CA VAL A 278 3.77 1.47 33.87
C VAL A 278 3.73 2.81 33.14
N SER A 279 4.87 3.19 32.59
CA SER A 279 5.01 4.34 31.70
C SER A 279 5.03 3.87 30.25
N ILE A 280 4.23 4.47 29.38
CA ILE A 280 4.26 4.19 27.96
C ILE A 280 5.47 4.89 27.34
N LEU A 281 6.38 4.10 26.77
CA LEU A 281 7.58 4.61 26.07
C LEU A 281 7.33 4.81 24.59
N GLY A 282 6.49 3.98 23.97
CA GLY A 282 6.18 4.07 22.55
C GLY A 282 4.96 3.24 22.17
N CYS A 283 4.38 3.59 21.03
CA CYS A 283 3.27 2.86 20.43
C CYS A 283 3.54 2.65 18.94
N PHE A 284 3.37 1.41 18.49
CA PHE A 284 3.43 1.05 17.07
C PHE A 284 2.11 0.42 16.69
N VAL A 285 1.63 0.71 15.49
CA VAL A 285 0.35 0.18 15.01
C VAL A 285 0.59 -0.66 13.77
N THR A 286 0.03 -1.87 13.78
CA THR A 286 -0.04 -2.73 12.60
C THR A 286 -1.49 -2.83 12.16
N ILE A 287 -1.74 -2.72 10.86
CA ILE A 287 -3.07 -2.84 10.27
C ILE A 287 -3.09 -4.14 9.46
N GLY A 288 -4.06 -5.00 9.76
CA GLY A 288 -4.31 -6.21 8.97
C GLY A 288 -5.05 -5.90 7.68
N ALA A 289 -5.11 -6.88 6.79
CA ALA A 289 -5.79 -6.75 5.52
C ALA A 289 -7.27 -6.37 5.68
N PRO A 290 -7.74 -5.39 4.90
CA PRO A 290 -9.14 -5.01 4.91
C PRO A 290 -10.02 -6.08 4.27
N GLN A 291 -11.21 -6.24 4.82
CA GLN A 291 -12.28 -7.04 4.24
C GLN A 291 -13.29 -6.11 3.56
N LEU A 292 -13.60 -6.39 2.31
CA LEU A 292 -14.56 -5.63 1.52
C LEU A 292 -15.89 -6.38 1.51
N THR A 293 -16.96 -5.69 1.84
CA THR A 293 -18.32 -6.22 1.77
C THR A 293 -19.21 -5.24 1.01
N ALA A 294 -19.80 -5.67 -0.10
CA ALA A 294 -20.80 -4.88 -0.80
C ALA A 294 -22.13 -4.97 -0.04
N ALA A 295 -22.77 -3.83 0.19
CA ALA A 295 -24.12 -3.83 0.73
C ALA A 295 -25.13 -4.38 -0.29
N GLU A 296 -26.25 -4.93 0.18
CA GLU A 296 -27.30 -5.55 -0.67
C GLU A 296 -27.85 -4.63 -1.78
N LYS A 297 -27.76 -3.32 -1.62
CA LYS A 297 -28.20 -2.33 -2.61
C LYS A 297 -27.12 -1.91 -3.62
N GLY A 298 -25.92 -2.44 -3.54
CA GLY A 298 -24.86 -2.22 -4.53
C GLY A 298 -24.17 -0.86 -4.53
N ASP A 299 -24.71 0.13 -3.82
CA ASP A 299 -24.22 1.51 -3.85
C ASP A 299 -23.26 1.83 -2.68
N VAL A 300 -23.15 0.93 -1.71
CA VAL A 300 -22.30 1.10 -0.53
C VAL A 300 -21.32 -0.04 -0.44
N ILE A 301 -20.04 0.29 -0.33
CA ILE A 301 -18.99 -0.66 -0.02
C ILE A 301 -18.59 -0.42 1.44
N GLN A 302 -18.63 -1.48 2.22
CA GLN A 302 -18.10 -1.48 3.57
C GLN A 302 -16.70 -2.07 3.54
N VAL A 303 -15.76 -1.33 4.11
CA VAL A 303 -14.38 -1.76 4.31
C VAL A 303 -14.17 -1.90 5.81
N ALA A 304 -13.82 -3.06 6.27
CA ALA A 304 -13.60 -3.31 7.69
C ALA A 304 -12.31 -4.11 7.90
N GLY A 305 -11.70 -3.95 9.03
CA GLY A 305 -10.48 -4.68 9.36
C GLY A 305 -10.20 -4.69 10.85
N ARG A 306 -9.02 -5.20 11.18
CA ARG A 306 -8.47 -5.18 12.53
C ARG A 306 -7.09 -4.55 12.49
N GLY A 307 -6.78 -3.78 13.50
CA GLY A 307 -5.44 -3.32 13.78
C GLY A 307 -4.98 -3.83 15.13
N THR A 308 -3.68 -3.80 15.35
CA THR A 308 -3.07 -4.09 16.65
C THR A 308 -2.18 -2.92 17.03
N ALA A 309 -2.45 -2.32 18.19
CA ALA A 309 -1.55 -1.36 18.82
C ALA A 309 -0.59 -2.13 19.73
N HIS A 310 0.69 -1.98 19.47
CA HIS A 310 1.79 -2.58 20.24
C HIS A 310 2.36 -1.49 21.14
N LEU A 311 2.12 -1.58 22.44
CA LEU A 311 2.61 -0.62 23.42
C LEU A 311 3.91 -1.15 24.03
N ILE A 312 4.96 -0.35 23.99
CA ILE A 312 6.19 -0.59 24.74
C ILE A 312 6.10 0.21 26.03
N CYS A 313 6.11 -0.46 27.14
CA CYS A 313 5.98 0.13 28.47
C CYS A 313 7.20 -0.21 29.33
N ALA A 314 7.50 0.63 30.30
CA ALA A 314 8.45 0.35 31.35
C ALA A 314 7.74 0.40 32.72
N ASP A 315 8.07 -0.53 33.60
CA ASP A 315 7.62 -0.52 35.00
C ASP A 315 8.47 0.45 35.85
N ASP A 316 8.17 0.54 37.16
CA ASP A 316 8.89 1.37 38.13
C ASP A 316 10.38 1.00 38.28
N ARG A 317 10.76 -0.21 37.85
CA ARG A 317 12.14 -0.72 37.88
C ARG A 317 12.83 -0.50 36.56
N GLY A 318 12.10 -0.01 35.54
CA GLY A 318 12.58 0.18 34.19
C GLY A 318 12.61 -1.10 33.36
N GLU A 319 11.93 -2.18 33.79
CA GLU A 319 11.79 -3.38 32.98
C GLU A 319 10.79 -3.13 31.86
N LEU A 320 11.15 -3.54 30.65
CA LEU A 320 10.29 -3.39 29.47
C LEU A 320 9.23 -4.48 29.40
N THR A 321 8.01 -4.04 29.13
CA THR A 321 6.87 -4.92 28.89
C THR A 321 6.15 -4.46 27.62
N CYS A 322 5.69 -5.41 26.80
CA CYS A 322 4.86 -5.13 25.63
C CYS A 322 3.42 -5.55 25.90
N TYR A 323 2.49 -4.66 25.56
CA TYR A 323 1.06 -4.94 25.56
C TYR A 323 0.51 -4.77 24.16
N ASP A 324 -0.24 -5.77 23.72
CA ASP A 324 -0.90 -5.76 22.42
C ASP A 324 -2.39 -5.53 22.60
N LYS A 325 -2.92 -4.51 21.95
CA LYS A 325 -4.35 -4.22 21.89
C LYS A 325 -4.88 -4.36 20.48
N ILE A 326 -5.76 -5.32 20.28
CA ILE A 326 -6.48 -5.49 19.01
C ILE A 326 -7.67 -4.55 18.99
N PHE A 327 -7.84 -3.80 17.91
CA PHE A 327 -8.98 -2.92 17.71
C PHE A 327 -9.62 -3.17 16.33
N PRO A 328 -10.96 -3.11 16.24
CA PRO A 328 -11.66 -3.11 14.95
C PRO A 328 -11.66 -1.71 14.36
N TRP A 329 -11.68 -1.64 13.04
CA TRP A 329 -11.96 -0.42 12.30
C TRP A 329 -12.89 -0.71 11.14
N ALA A 330 -13.71 0.25 10.75
CA ALA A 330 -14.62 0.12 9.63
C ALA A 330 -14.87 1.48 8.97
N LEU A 331 -15.08 1.44 7.67
CA LEU A 331 -15.51 2.55 6.84
C LEU A 331 -16.66 2.09 5.97
N ALA A 332 -17.63 2.97 5.74
CA ALA A 332 -18.68 2.77 4.76
C ALA A 332 -18.65 3.94 3.78
N GLU A 333 -18.42 3.65 2.50
CA GLU A 333 -18.41 4.63 1.43
C GLU A 333 -19.55 4.36 0.46
N THR A 334 -20.20 5.43 0.02
CA THR A 334 -21.26 5.39 -0.98
C THR A 334 -20.68 5.83 -2.32
N PHE A 335 -20.81 4.99 -3.32
CA PHE A 335 -20.41 5.28 -4.69
C PHE A 335 -21.63 5.70 -5.49
N HIS A 336 -21.58 6.88 -6.08
CA HIS A 336 -22.66 7.46 -6.90
C HIS A 336 -22.34 7.36 -8.39
#